data_5c38f589a7279905f871d17e363dc4d7
#
_entry.id   5c38f589a7279905f871d17e363dc4d7
#
_cell.length_a   1.000
_cell.length_b   1.000
_cell.length_c   1.000
_cell.angle_alpha   90.00
_cell.angle_beta   90.00
_cell.angle_gamma   90.00
#
_symmetry.space_group_name_H-M   'P 1'
#
loop_
_entity.id
_entity.type
_entity.pdbx_description
1 polymer ?
#
loop_
_entity_poly.entity_id
_entity_poly.type
_entity_poly.pdbx_seq_one_letter_code
_entity_poly.pdbx_strand_id
1 'polypeptide(L)'
;DGALPGAVRVASPLEIRARRIRALFLCRLIEGVFPQTTGRSSLLPDAVRSELALTAGLPLLQHETTLEQERYLLYAAVSRPTELLVFSWASSGEDGSERLVSPFVDDLRAAIFPWPEPRERERGSLGWEDGDLVSARQAAVAEALALPPLDAPARVFSSPAVLERLAAIESFSPTTLERYMSCPVRW
;
A
#
# COMPACT_ATOMS: atom_id res chain seq x y z
N ASP A 1 8.42 24.47 -7.74
CA ASP A 1 7.65 24.07 -6.56
C ASP A 1 8.60 23.79 -5.43
N GLY A 2 8.79 24.78 -4.54
CA GLY A 2 9.62 24.65 -3.35
C GLY A 2 8.92 23.75 -2.32
N ALA A 3 9.51 22.61 -1.99
CA ALA A 3 9.04 21.82 -0.87
C ALA A 3 9.15 22.68 0.41
N LEU A 4 8.08 22.73 1.19
CA LEU A 4 8.09 23.39 2.50
C LEU A 4 9.15 22.70 3.39
N PRO A 5 9.99 23.47 4.10
CA PRO A 5 10.93 22.89 5.05
C PRO A 5 10.22 22.01 6.08
N GLY A 6 10.69 20.78 6.27
CA GLY A 6 10.09 19.82 7.19
C GLY A 6 8.91 19.01 6.63
N ALA A 7 8.53 19.22 5.37
CA ALA A 7 7.45 18.43 4.74
C ALA A 7 7.97 17.08 4.23
N VAL A 8 7.14 16.03 4.41
CA VAL A 8 7.35 14.72 3.78
C VAL A 8 6.80 14.80 2.34
N ARG A 9 7.61 14.39 1.39
CA ARG A 9 7.22 14.34 -0.02
C ARG A 9 6.86 12.90 -0.41
N VAL A 10 5.69 12.71 -0.97
CA VAL A 10 5.30 11.48 -1.65
C VAL A 10 5.56 11.67 -3.14
N ALA A 11 6.31 10.77 -3.74
CA ALA A 11 6.74 10.88 -5.14
C ALA A 11 6.93 9.48 -5.76
N SER A 12 6.84 9.40 -7.07
CA SER A 12 7.23 8.20 -7.81
C SER A 12 8.76 8.08 -7.92
N PRO A 13 9.32 6.87 -8.16
CA PRO A 13 10.76 6.70 -8.38
C PRO A 13 11.32 7.58 -9.50
N LEU A 14 10.53 7.82 -10.54
CA LEU A 14 10.93 8.67 -11.66
C LEU A 14 11.13 10.13 -11.27
N GLU A 15 10.29 10.65 -10.36
CA GLU A 15 10.34 12.06 -9.92
C GLU A 15 11.54 12.37 -9.03
N ILE A 16 12.08 11.36 -8.33
CA ILE A 16 13.22 11.53 -7.41
C ILE A 16 14.58 11.24 -8.07
N ARG A 17 14.62 10.72 -9.29
CA ARG A 17 15.84 10.23 -9.97
C ARG A 17 17.01 11.24 -10.02
N ALA A 18 16.72 12.53 -10.09
CA ALA A 18 17.72 13.59 -10.19
C ALA A 18 17.97 14.35 -8.87
N ARG A 19 17.47 13.84 -7.74
CA ARG A 19 17.55 14.53 -6.45
C ARG A 19 18.39 13.74 -5.45
N ARG A 20 19.13 14.42 -4.60
CA ARG A 20 19.68 13.86 -3.37
C ARG A 20 18.72 14.14 -2.23
N ILE A 21 18.42 13.12 -1.45
CA ILE A 21 17.47 13.19 -0.32
C ILE A 21 18.12 12.57 0.90
N ARG A 22 17.81 13.08 2.10
CA ARG A 22 18.40 12.55 3.34
C ARG A 22 17.83 11.18 3.67
N ALA A 23 16.52 11.03 3.60
CA ALA A 23 15.83 9.79 3.93
C ALA A 23 14.85 9.39 2.82
N LEU A 24 14.84 8.12 2.46
CA LEU A 24 13.88 7.52 1.52
C LEU A 24 13.17 6.35 2.17
N PHE A 25 11.85 6.37 2.09
CA PHE A 25 10.97 5.24 2.43
C PHE A 25 10.40 4.67 1.13
N LEU A 26 10.94 3.55 0.69
CA LEU A 26 10.46 2.84 -0.49
C LEU A 26 9.41 1.82 -0.07
N CYS A 27 8.15 2.15 -0.33
CA CYS A 27 7.00 1.38 0.13
C CYS A 27 6.41 0.50 -0.98
N ARG A 28 5.62 -0.51 -0.57
CA ARG A 28 4.88 -1.39 -1.48
C ARG A 28 5.77 -2.26 -2.37
N LEU A 29 6.86 -2.79 -1.82
CA LEU A 29 7.70 -3.80 -2.50
C LEU A 29 7.00 -5.15 -2.51
N ILE A 30 5.95 -5.25 -3.31
CA ILE A 30 5.05 -6.41 -3.45
C ILE A 30 5.06 -6.82 -4.92
N GLU A 31 5.08 -8.12 -5.18
CA GLU A 31 4.98 -8.66 -6.53
C GLU A 31 3.75 -8.13 -7.27
N GLY A 32 3.93 -7.75 -8.54
CA GLY A 32 2.88 -7.15 -9.36
C GLY A 32 2.58 -5.67 -9.09
N VAL A 33 3.18 -5.09 -8.03
CA VAL A 33 3.07 -3.66 -7.70
C VAL A 33 4.34 -2.91 -8.03
N PHE A 34 5.49 -3.45 -7.61
CA PHE A 34 6.81 -2.97 -7.99
C PHE A 34 7.80 -4.15 -7.95
N PRO A 35 8.21 -4.69 -9.10
CA PRO A 35 7.94 -4.21 -10.46
C PRO A 35 6.46 -4.36 -10.86
N GLN A 36 6.00 -3.41 -11.68
CA GLN A 36 4.69 -3.55 -12.29
C GLN A 36 4.72 -4.69 -13.30
N THR A 37 3.86 -5.68 -13.09
CA THR A 37 3.60 -6.66 -14.14
C THR A 37 2.66 -6.04 -15.17
N THR A 38 3.22 -5.50 -16.25
CA THR A 38 2.41 -5.28 -17.44
C THR A 38 1.91 -6.64 -17.90
N GLY A 39 0.59 -6.85 -17.79
CA GLY A 39 -0.02 -8.11 -18.19
C GLY A 39 0.46 -8.54 -19.57
N ARG A 40 0.96 -9.77 -19.69
CA ARG A 40 1.29 -10.34 -20.99
C ARG A 40 0.06 -10.22 -21.86
N SER A 41 0.13 -9.35 -22.86
CA SER A 41 -0.96 -9.27 -23.85
C SER A 41 -1.00 -10.59 -24.62
N SER A 42 -2.00 -11.39 -24.35
CA SER A 42 -2.23 -12.65 -25.10
C SER A 42 -2.46 -12.42 -26.60
N LEU A 43 -2.86 -11.19 -26.97
CA LEU A 43 -3.10 -10.81 -28.37
C LEU A 43 -1.82 -10.44 -29.13
N LEU A 44 -0.77 -10.00 -28.43
CA LEU A 44 0.50 -9.56 -29.02
C LEU A 44 1.67 -10.05 -28.15
N PRO A 45 2.07 -11.33 -28.31
CA PRO A 45 3.28 -11.86 -27.68
C PRO A 45 4.54 -11.07 -28.05
N ASP A 46 5.56 -11.08 -27.19
CA ASP A 46 6.78 -10.32 -27.42
C ASP A 46 7.51 -10.70 -28.72
N ALA A 47 7.42 -11.97 -29.15
CA ALA A 47 7.93 -12.40 -30.44
C ALA A 47 7.30 -11.67 -31.62
N VAL A 48 5.96 -11.50 -31.58
CA VAL A 48 5.21 -10.76 -32.62
C VAL A 48 5.52 -9.26 -32.55
N ARG A 49 5.72 -8.72 -31.35
CA ARG A 49 6.14 -7.31 -31.17
C ARG A 49 7.51 -7.05 -31.76
N SER A 50 8.45 -7.98 -31.54
CA SER A 50 9.80 -7.91 -32.13
C SER A 50 9.75 -7.98 -33.66
N GLU A 51 8.95 -8.86 -34.22
CA GLU A 51 8.77 -8.99 -35.65
C GLU A 51 8.16 -7.73 -36.27
N LEU A 52 7.13 -7.16 -35.65
CA LEU A 52 6.51 -5.91 -36.08
C LEU A 52 7.48 -4.71 -35.96
N ALA A 53 8.33 -4.69 -34.94
CA ALA A 53 9.37 -3.67 -34.82
C ALA A 53 10.38 -3.73 -35.96
N LEU A 54 10.78 -4.95 -36.38
CA LEU A 54 11.74 -5.16 -37.45
C LEU A 54 11.13 -4.95 -38.84
N THR A 55 9.90 -5.43 -39.06
CA THR A 55 9.28 -5.42 -40.40
C THR A 55 8.51 -4.15 -40.70
N ALA A 56 7.83 -3.58 -39.70
CA ALA A 56 6.96 -2.40 -39.87
C ALA A 56 7.52 -1.13 -39.20
N GLY A 57 8.68 -1.21 -38.54
CA GLY A 57 9.26 -0.05 -37.85
C GLY A 57 8.42 0.44 -36.65
N LEU A 58 7.54 -0.41 -36.08
CA LEU A 58 6.70 -0.05 -34.96
C LEU A 58 7.41 -0.35 -33.64
N PRO A 59 7.86 0.65 -32.86
CA PRO A 59 8.54 0.44 -31.59
C PRO A 59 7.55 0.02 -30.49
N LEU A 60 7.22 -1.26 -30.43
CA LEU A 60 6.37 -1.83 -29.41
C LEU A 60 7.22 -2.25 -28.19
N LEU A 61 6.82 -1.79 -27.00
CA LEU A 61 7.49 -2.17 -25.75
C LEU A 61 7.32 -3.66 -25.48
N GLN A 62 8.45 -4.34 -25.22
CA GLN A 62 8.50 -5.73 -24.83
C GLN A 62 8.42 -5.86 -23.31
N HIS A 63 8.00 -7.03 -22.82
CA HIS A 63 7.88 -7.27 -21.38
C HIS A 63 9.25 -7.24 -20.67
N GLU A 64 10.28 -7.81 -21.29
CA GLU A 64 11.66 -7.77 -20.77
C GLU A 64 12.16 -6.33 -20.62
N THR A 65 11.93 -5.50 -21.64
CA THR A 65 12.30 -4.07 -21.59
C THR A 65 11.59 -3.34 -20.47
N THR A 66 10.33 -3.72 -20.16
CA THR A 66 9.59 -3.13 -19.06
C THR A 66 10.20 -3.52 -17.71
N LEU A 67 10.59 -4.77 -17.51
CA LEU A 67 11.23 -5.22 -16.28
C LEU A 67 12.59 -4.56 -16.06
N GLU A 68 13.37 -4.41 -17.12
CA GLU A 68 14.65 -3.68 -17.07
C GLU A 68 14.45 -2.19 -16.70
N GLN A 69 13.42 -1.56 -17.24
CA GLN A 69 13.04 -0.20 -16.88
C GLN A 69 12.64 -0.08 -15.39
N GLU A 70 11.83 -1.01 -14.88
CA GLU A 70 11.45 -1.06 -13.47
C GLU A 70 12.68 -1.29 -12.57
N ARG A 71 13.60 -2.15 -12.97
CA ARG A 71 14.88 -2.37 -12.27
C ARG A 71 15.76 -1.11 -12.27
N TYR A 72 15.80 -0.40 -13.39
CA TYR A 72 16.49 0.89 -13.46
C TYR A 72 15.84 1.92 -12.52
N LEU A 73 14.52 1.97 -12.43
CA LEU A 73 13.82 2.86 -11.51
C LEU A 73 14.11 2.52 -10.04
N LEU A 74 14.18 1.23 -9.70
CA LEU A 74 14.64 0.79 -8.38
C LEU A 74 16.03 1.33 -8.09
N TYR A 75 17.00 1.05 -8.97
CA TYR A 75 18.37 1.52 -8.82
C TYR A 75 18.44 3.05 -8.68
N ALA A 76 17.70 3.76 -9.55
CA ALA A 76 17.64 5.21 -9.52
C ALA A 76 17.07 5.73 -8.20
N ALA A 77 16.11 5.05 -7.59
CA ALA A 77 15.53 5.42 -6.30
C ALA A 77 16.49 5.13 -5.13
N VAL A 78 17.00 3.90 -5.03
CA VAL A 78 17.81 3.47 -3.87
C VAL A 78 19.18 4.15 -3.80
N SER A 79 19.65 4.68 -4.93
CA SER A 79 20.92 5.44 -4.99
C SER A 79 20.79 6.93 -4.58
N ARG A 80 19.58 7.41 -4.22
CA ARG A 80 19.36 8.84 -3.90
C ARG A 80 19.53 9.20 -2.44
N PRO A 81 19.13 8.36 -1.45
CA PRO A 81 19.26 8.70 -0.05
C PRO A 81 20.74 8.80 0.37
N THR A 82 21.00 9.70 1.32
CA THR A 82 22.34 9.92 1.86
C THR A 82 22.52 9.44 3.29
N GLU A 83 21.43 9.30 4.06
CA GLU A 83 21.48 8.96 5.49
C GLU A 83 20.62 7.74 5.82
N LEU A 84 19.41 7.64 5.27
CA LEU A 84 18.46 6.58 5.64
C LEU A 84 17.73 6.05 4.41
N LEU A 85 17.70 4.73 4.31
CA LEU A 85 16.92 4.00 3.33
C LEU A 85 16.08 2.93 4.03
N VAL A 86 14.76 3.02 3.89
CA VAL A 86 13.81 2.09 4.50
C VAL A 86 13.00 1.41 3.42
N PHE A 87 12.89 0.10 3.49
CA PHE A 87 12.04 -0.72 2.63
C PHE A 87 10.83 -1.23 3.39
N SER A 88 9.67 -1.25 2.74
CA SER A 88 8.49 -1.85 3.34
C SER A 88 7.62 -2.58 2.32
N TRP A 89 7.03 -3.67 2.77
CA TRP A 89 6.08 -4.49 2.02
C TRP A 89 5.01 -5.03 2.96
N ALA A 90 3.87 -5.43 2.40
CA ALA A 90 2.84 -6.12 3.14
C ALA A 90 2.91 -7.61 2.83
N SER A 91 2.80 -8.46 3.86
CA SER A 91 2.70 -9.91 3.72
C SER A 91 1.27 -10.38 3.49
N SER A 92 0.27 -9.53 3.77
CA SER A 92 -1.15 -9.84 3.58
C SER A 92 -1.92 -8.70 2.93
N GLY A 93 -2.92 -9.06 2.14
CA GLY A 93 -3.89 -8.16 1.55
C GLY A 93 -4.95 -7.67 2.54
N GLU A 94 -5.86 -6.80 2.10
CA GLU A 94 -6.98 -6.30 2.92
C GLU A 94 -7.99 -7.40 3.25
N ASP A 95 -8.11 -8.35 2.37
CA ASP A 95 -8.94 -9.54 2.47
C ASP A 95 -8.28 -10.71 3.20
N GLY A 96 -7.07 -10.51 3.75
CA GLY A 96 -6.27 -11.56 4.39
C GLY A 96 -5.52 -12.47 3.41
N SER A 97 -5.61 -12.22 2.09
CA SER A 97 -4.85 -12.98 1.10
C SER A 97 -3.35 -12.76 1.29
N GLU A 98 -2.55 -13.80 1.09
CA GLU A 98 -1.10 -13.70 1.11
C GLU A 98 -0.60 -12.81 -0.02
N ARG A 99 0.39 -11.96 0.27
CA ARG A 99 1.07 -11.11 -0.71
C ARG A 99 2.53 -11.53 -0.81
N LEU A 100 2.96 -11.81 -2.02
CA LEU A 100 4.35 -12.15 -2.27
C LEU A 100 5.21 -10.88 -2.28
N VAL A 101 6.37 -11.02 -1.69
CA VAL A 101 7.38 -9.96 -1.67
C VAL A 101 7.90 -9.73 -3.09
N SER A 102 8.18 -8.49 -3.43
CA SER A 102 8.81 -8.14 -4.70
C SER A 102 10.13 -8.89 -4.92
N PRO A 103 10.38 -9.44 -6.12
CA PRO A 103 11.68 -10.04 -6.44
C PRO A 103 12.84 -9.03 -6.35
N PHE A 104 12.55 -7.74 -6.42
CA PHE A 104 13.55 -6.69 -6.20
C PHE A 104 14.12 -6.64 -4.78
N VAL A 105 13.43 -7.22 -3.80
CA VAL A 105 13.98 -7.35 -2.44
C VAL A 105 15.17 -8.31 -2.42
N ASP A 106 15.16 -9.35 -3.26
CA ASP A 106 16.30 -10.26 -3.38
C ASP A 106 17.49 -9.59 -4.11
N ASP A 107 17.22 -8.78 -5.13
CA ASP A 107 18.24 -7.94 -5.77
C ASP A 107 18.89 -6.98 -4.73
N LEU A 108 18.09 -6.38 -3.85
CA LEU A 108 18.57 -5.50 -2.78
C LEU A 108 19.36 -6.25 -1.71
N ARG A 109 18.92 -7.45 -1.31
CA ARG A 109 19.66 -8.32 -0.36
C ARG A 109 21.03 -8.70 -0.88
N ALA A 110 21.14 -8.97 -2.18
CA ALA A 110 22.41 -9.29 -2.81
C ALA A 110 23.37 -8.08 -2.86
N ALA A 111 22.84 -6.87 -2.92
CA ALA A 111 23.61 -5.63 -3.02
C ALA A 111 23.98 -4.98 -1.69
N ILE A 112 23.21 -5.24 -0.62
CA ILE A 112 23.34 -4.59 0.70
C ILE A 112 23.78 -5.61 1.74
N PHE A 113 24.97 -5.41 2.31
CA PHE A 113 25.47 -6.27 3.38
C PHE A 113 26.04 -5.46 4.55
N PRO A 114 25.73 -5.82 5.82
CA PRO A 114 24.77 -6.84 6.22
C PRO A 114 23.32 -6.43 5.93
N TRP A 115 22.47 -7.40 5.60
CA TRP A 115 21.04 -7.15 5.42
C TRP A 115 20.38 -7.02 6.81
N PRO A 116 19.64 -5.95 7.08
CA PRO A 116 18.99 -5.77 8.38
C PRO A 116 17.82 -6.74 8.55
N GLU A 117 17.62 -7.23 9.77
CA GLU A 117 16.44 -8.03 10.10
C GLU A 117 15.15 -7.22 9.90
N PRO A 118 14.18 -7.74 9.14
CA PRO A 118 12.92 -7.06 8.95
C PRO A 118 12.13 -7.00 10.26
N ARG A 119 11.53 -5.85 10.55
CA ARG A 119 10.57 -5.71 11.64
C ARG A 119 9.18 -6.02 11.12
N GLU A 120 8.55 -7.01 11.69
CA GLU A 120 7.18 -7.35 11.38
C GLU A 120 6.22 -6.60 12.29
N ARG A 121 5.13 -6.11 11.71
CA ARG A 121 4.03 -5.48 12.45
C ARG A 121 2.72 -6.09 12.01
N GLU A 122 1.93 -6.53 12.97
CA GLU A 122 0.59 -7.01 12.69
C GLU A 122 -0.32 -5.87 12.22
N ARG A 123 -1.13 -6.14 11.21
CA ARG A 123 -2.05 -5.16 10.63
C ARG A 123 -3.07 -4.62 11.64
N GLY A 124 -3.53 -5.45 12.59
CA GLY A 124 -4.47 -5.08 13.64
C GLY A 124 -3.86 -4.26 14.77
N SER A 125 -2.54 -4.20 14.85
CA SER A 125 -1.85 -3.43 15.88
C SER A 125 -1.85 -1.96 15.48
N LEU A 126 -2.84 -1.23 15.95
CA LEU A 126 -2.88 0.24 15.88
C LEU A 126 -1.97 0.90 16.92
N GLY A 127 -1.34 0.09 17.81
CA GLY A 127 -0.44 0.54 18.83
C GLY A 127 0.95 0.85 18.28
N TRP A 128 1.58 1.86 18.82
CA TRP A 128 3.00 2.12 18.69
C TRP A 128 3.70 1.58 19.93
N GLU A 129 4.88 0.98 19.76
CA GLU A 129 5.72 0.62 20.90
C GLU A 129 6.19 1.90 21.62
N ASP A 130 6.40 1.79 22.93
CA ASP A 130 6.95 2.89 23.73
C ASP A 130 8.31 3.31 23.13
N GLY A 131 8.40 4.57 22.70
CA GLY A 131 9.56 5.13 22.00
C GLY A 131 9.32 5.43 20.52
N ASP A 132 8.32 4.83 19.88
CA ASP A 132 7.91 5.12 18.51
C ASP A 132 6.90 6.29 18.41
N LEU A 133 6.48 6.82 19.56
CA LEU A 133 5.51 7.92 19.66
C LEU A 133 6.19 9.24 19.35
N VAL A 134 5.99 9.77 18.16
CA VAL A 134 6.61 11.03 17.71
C VAL A 134 5.66 12.23 17.72
N SER A 135 4.38 12.03 18.03
CA SER A 135 3.39 13.11 18.07
C SER A 135 2.40 12.96 19.22
N ALA A 136 1.88 14.10 19.72
CA ALA A 136 0.83 14.13 20.73
C ALA A 136 -0.43 13.38 20.28
N ARG A 137 -0.73 13.36 18.97
CA ARG A 137 -1.86 12.61 18.41
C ARG A 137 -1.64 11.09 18.53
N GLN A 138 -0.45 10.61 18.26
CA GLN A 138 -0.11 9.19 18.41
C GLN A 138 -0.18 8.77 19.88
N ALA A 139 0.32 9.61 20.80
CA ALA A 139 0.21 9.37 22.23
C ALA A 139 -1.25 9.29 22.68
N ALA A 140 -2.11 10.20 22.24
CA ALA A 140 -3.52 10.18 22.57
C ALA A 140 -4.24 8.94 22.00
N VAL A 141 -3.88 8.48 20.80
CA VAL A 141 -4.43 7.24 20.23
C VAL A 141 -3.96 6.03 21.01
N ALA A 142 -2.68 5.95 21.38
CA ALA A 142 -2.13 4.85 22.18
C ALA A 142 -2.81 4.79 23.56
N GLU A 143 -3.01 5.93 24.21
CA GLU A 143 -3.73 6.03 25.48
C GLU A 143 -5.19 5.58 25.32
N ALA A 144 -5.90 6.00 24.26
CA ALA A 144 -7.25 5.58 23.99
C ALA A 144 -7.38 4.07 23.74
N LEU A 145 -6.40 3.45 23.09
CA LEU A 145 -6.34 2.00 22.84
C LEU A 145 -6.04 1.20 24.11
N ALA A 146 -5.34 1.78 25.08
CA ALA A 146 -5.05 1.15 26.36
C ALA A 146 -6.26 1.18 27.33
N LEU A 147 -7.29 1.98 27.02
CA LEU A 147 -8.53 1.98 27.81
C LEU A 147 -9.26 0.65 27.63
N PRO A 148 -9.92 0.13 28.70
CA PRO A 148 -10.76 -1.04 28.56
C PRO A 148 -11.85 -0.76 27.52
N PRO A 149 -12.25 -1.79 26.73
CA PRO A 149 -13.35 -1.62 25.78
C PRO A 149 -14.55 -1.05 26.51
N LEU A 150 -15.12 0.01 25.95
CA LEU A 150 -16.40 0.51 26.44
C LEU A 150 -17.40 -0.64 26.36
N ASP A 151 -18.16 -0.84 27.41
CA ASP A 151 -19.29 -1.77 27.38
C ASP A 151 -20.08 -1.50 26.10
N ALA A 152 -20.30 -2.55 25.32
CA ALA A 152 -21.00 -2.41 24.06
C ALA A 152 -22.30 -1.69 24.33
N PRO A 153 -22.56 -0.53 23.70
CA PRO A 153 -23.81 0.19 23.95
C PRO A 153 -24.96 -0.78 23.74
N ALA A 154 -25.92 -0.73 24.64
CA ALA A 154 -27.11 -1.57 24.55
C ALA A 154 -27.63 -1.48 23.10
N ARG A 155 -27.63 -2.61 22.38
CA ARG A 155 -28.01 -2.68 20.96
C ARG A 155 -29.51 -2.46 20.75
N VAL A 156 -30.11 -1.65 21.61
CA VAL A 156 -31.54 -1.39 21.63
C VAL A 156 -31.75 0.10 21.37
N PHE A 157 -32.43 0.39 20.28
CA PHE A 157 -32.89 1.75 20.03
C PHE A 157 -33.94 2.10 21.07
N SER A 158 -33.68 3.11 21.89
CA SER A 158 -34.59 3.57 22.96
C SER A 158 -35.44 4.77 22.52
N SER A 159 -35.11 5.42 21.41
CA SER A 159 -35.85 6.55 20.87
C SER A 159 -37.17 6.10 20.25
N PRO A 160 -38.36 6.56 20.78
CA PRO A 160 -39.66 6.18 20.22
C PRO A 160 -39.78 6.54 18.72
N ALA A 161 -39.26 7.70 18.31
CA ALA A 161 -39.30 8.14 16.91
C ALA A 161 -38.52 7.23 15.98
N VAL A 162 -37.37 6.66 16.43
CA VAL A 162 -36.60 5.68 15.67
C VAL A 162 -37.33 4.34 15.58
N LEU A 163 -37.90 3.88 16.66
CA LEU A 163 -38.68 2.63 16.71
C LEU A 163 -39.92 2.70 15.82
N GLU A 164 -40.64 3.81 15.84
CA GLU A 164 -41.78 4.04 14.97
C GLU A 164 -41.41 4.04 13.49
N ARG A 165 -40.29 4.67 13.16
CA ARG A 165 -39.78 4.70 11.80
C ARG A 165 -39.26 3.32 11.31
N LEU A 166 -38.66 2.53 12.20
CA LEU A 166 -38.27 1.16 11.90
C LEU A 166 -39.50 0.24 11.74
N ALA A 167 -40.53 0.40 12.57
CA ALA A 167 -41.75 -0.36 12.48
C ALA A 167 -42.58 -0.06 11.21
N ALA A 168 -42.39 1.11 10.61
CA ALA A 168 -43.02 1.48 9.34
C ALA A 168 -42.37 0.87 8.10
N ILE A 169 -41.23 0.19 8.25
CA ILE A 169 -40.52 -0.46 7.12
C ILE A 169 -41.14 -1.86 6.93
N GLU A 170 -41.93 -2.02 5.88
CA GLU A 170 -42.60 -3.29 5.57
C GLU A 170 -41.68 -4.29 4.84
N SER A 171 -40.62 -3.81 4.14
CA SER A 171 -39.70 -4.66 3.40
C SER A 171 -38.33 -4.04 3.28
N PHE A 172 -37.29 -4.89 3.26
CA PHE A 172 -35.91 -4.49 3.05
C PHE A 172 -35.43 -4.99 1.68
N SER A 173 -34.77 -4.14 0.93
CA SER A 173 -34.12 -4.58 -0.30
C SER A 173 -32.86 -5.42 0.04
N PRO A 174 -32.47 -6.38 -0.81
CA PRO A 174 -31.23 -7.15 -0.60
C PRO A 174 -30.00 -6.26 -0.43
N THR A 175 -29.89 -5.20 -1.21
CA THR A 175 -28.79 -4.23 -1.15
C THR A 175 -28.74 -3.47 0.19
N THR A 176 -29.89 -3.23 0.80
CA THR A 176 -29.98 -2.60 2.13
C THR A 176 -29.46 -3.55 3.20
N LEU A 177 -29.80 -4.83 3.11
CA LEU A 177 -29.31 -5.85 4.04
C LEU A 177 -27.79 -6.09 3.87
N GLU A 178 -27.28 -6.16 2.65
CA GLU A 178 -25.83 -6.25 2.38
C GLU A 178 -25.08 -5.06 2.97
N ARG A 179 -25.62 -3.85 2.82
CA ARG A 179 -25.03 -2.64 3.38
C ARG A 179 -25.03 -2.67 4.92
N TYR A 180 -26.09 -3.14 5.54
CA TYR A 180 -26.16 -3.33 6.98
C TYR A 180 -25.15 -4.38 7.47
N MET A 181 -25.05 -5.51 6.78
CA MET A 181 -24.09 -6.57 7.11
C MET A 181 -22.64 -6.12 6.97
N SER A 182 -22.36 -5.27 5.97
CA SER A 182 -21.02 -4.72 5.76
C SER A 182 -20.64 -3.69 6.83
N CYS A 183 -21.56 -2.83 7.22
CA CYS A 183 -21.34 -1.82 8.27
C CYS A 183 -22.67 -1.29 8.82
N PRO A 184 -23.11 -1.71 10.01
CA PRO A 184 -24.37 -1.27 10.61
C PRO A 184 -24.50 0.25 10.82
N VAL A 185 -23.36 0.94 10.98
CA VAL A 185 -23.32 2.40 11.19
C VAL A 185 -23.57 3.17 9.88
N ARG A 186 -23.38 2.50 8.74
CA ARG A 186 -23.51 3.10 7.40
C ARG A 186 -24.91 2.91 6.79
N TRP A 187 -25.74 2.16 7.47
CA TRP A 187 -27.10 1.81 7.06
C TRP A 187 -28.13 2.92 7.26
#